data_95a414364745fe97ea1f55900052bf98
#
_entry.id   95a414364745fe97ea1f55900052bf98
#
_cell.length_a   1.000
_cell.length_b   1.000
_cell.length_c   1.000
_cell.angle_alpha   90.00
_cell.angle_beta   90.00
_cell.angle_gamma   90.00
#
_symmetry.space_group_name_H-M   'P 1'
#
loop_
_entity.id
_entity.type
_entity.pdbx_description
1 polymer ?
#
loop_
_entity_poly.entity_id
_entity_poly.type
_entity_poly.pdbx_seq_one_letter_code
_entity_poly.pdbx_strand_id
1 'polypeptide(L)'
;MSFGNTTETDILNLIMLGTALPWAAATELDIHLHTASPGEGGASTVNEATYTGYAVVTVNRSSTDWTVTGNQAVNDNLIQFVVCSGGSNVITHASITPEGSTQIIAYSALGSPLTVESGVQVQFGAGTLTLTLD
;
A
#
# COMPACT_ATOMS: atom_id res chain seq x y z
N MET A 1 1.56 -4.72 8.88
CA MET A 1 0.44 -4.70 7.89
C MET A 1 -0.27 -6.05 7.90
N SER A 2 -1.57 -6.05 7.71
CA SER A 2 -2.35 -7.29 7.46
C SER A 2 -2.45 -7.53 5.96
N PHE A 3 -2.45 -8.81 5.55
CA PHE A 3 -2.76 -9.17 4.16
C PHE A 3 -4.25 -9.02 3.87
N GLY A 4 -4.60 -8.77 2.61
CA GLY A 4 -5.96 -8.91 2.14
C GLY A 4 -6.35 -10.39 1.98
N ASN A 5 -7.60 -10.77 2.26
CA ASN A 5 -8.06 -12.17 2.21
C ASN A 5 -7.77 -12.87 0.87
N THR A 6 -7.87 -12.16 -0.25
CA THR A 6 -7.54 -12.71 -1.57
C THR A 6 -6.05 -13.02 -1.66
N THR A 7 -5.20 -12.15 -1.17
CA THR A 7 -3.74 -12.36 -1.15
C THR A 7 -3.34 -13.52 -0.25
N GLU A 8 -3.98 -13.70 0.90
CA GLU A 8 -3.77 -14.87 1.77
C GLU A 8 -4.12 -16.17 1.03
N THR A 9 -5.24 -16.18 0.33
CA THR A 9 -5.64 -17.34 -0.50
C THR A 9 -4.63 -17.59 -1.62
N ASP A 10 -4.16 -16.55 -2.30
CA ASP A 10 -3.15 -16.67 -3.37
C ASP A 10 -1.82 -17.24 -2.83
N ILE A 11 -1.39 -16.80 -1.64
CA ILE A 11 -0.19 -17.32 -0.98
C ILE A 11 -0.36 -18.79 -0.62
N LEU A 12 -1.51 -19.20 -0.07
CA LEU A 12 -1.79 -20.61 0.23
C LEU A 12 -1.81 -21.46 -1.04
N ASN A 13 -2.42 -20.97 -2.12
CA ASN A 13 -2.42 -21.65 -3.41
C ASN A 13 -0.99 -21.79 -3.96
N LEU A 14 -0.15 -20.78 -3.82
CA LEU A 14 1.25 -20.85 -4.23
C LEU A 14 2.01 -21.94 -3.43
N ILE A 15 1.87 -21.92 -2.10
CA ILE A 15 2.62 -22.83 -1.21
C ILE A 15 2.13 -24.26 -1.34
N MET A 16 0.82 -24.47 -1.30
CA MET A 16 0.24 -25.83 -1.18
C MET A 16 -0.06 -26.47 -2.53
N LEU A 17 -0.36 -25.69 -3.56
CA LEU A 17 -0.79 -26.19 -4.87
C LEU A 17 0.21 -25.86 -5.99
N GLY A 18 1.26 -25.08 -5.72
CA GLY A 18 2.22 -24.65 -6.74
C GLY A 18 1.62 -23.67 -7.77
N THR A 19 0.46 -23.07 -7.48
CA THR A 19 -0.19 -22.10 -8.36
C THR A 19 0.52 -20.76 -8.25
N ALA A 20 0.98 -20.20 -9.38
CA ALA A 20 1.61 -18.89 -9.39
C ALA A 20 0.64 -17.80 -8.90
N LEU A 21 1.18 -16.79 -8.22
CA LEU A 21 0.39 -15.61 -7.83
C LEU A 21 -0.20 -14.95 -9.08
N PRO A 22 -1.48 -14.53 -9.07
CA PRO A 22 -2.12 -13.86 -10.22
C PRO A 22 -1.34 -12.61 -10.68
N TRP A 23 -0.67 -11.95 -9.75
CA TRP A 23 0.15 -10.75 -9.97
C TRP A 23 1.67 -11.03 -9.97
N ALA A 24 2.08 -12.28 -10.21
CA ALA A 24 3.52 -12.66 -10.22
C ALA A 24 4.33 -11.86 -11.25
N ALA A 25 3.71 -11.49 -12.38
CA ALA A 25 4.34 -10.72 -13.45
C ALA A 25 4.39 -9.20 -13.19
N ALA A 26 3.72 -8.68 -12.16
CA ALA A 26 3.76 -7.26 -11.84
C ALA A 26 5.19 -6.86 -11.44
N THR A 27 5.72 -5.81 -12.07
CA THR A 27 7.06 -5.26 -11.81
C THR A 27 7.02 -4.07 -10.87
N GLU A 28 5.85 -3.54 -10.59
CA GLU A 28 5.61 -2.37 -9.78
C GLU A 28 4.47 -2.62 -8.78
N LEU A 29 4.42 -1.80 -7.74
CA LEU A 29 3.41 -1.79 -6.69
C LEU A 29 2.85 -0.38 -6.55
N ASP A 30 1.54 -0.26 -6.33
CA ASP A 30 0.88 1.00 -6.02
C ASP A 30 0.67 1.13 -4.50
N ILE A 31 0.98 2.29 -3.97
CA ILE A 31 0.74 2.67 -2.58
C ILE A 31 -0.47 3.59 -2.54
N HIS A 32 -1.47 3.20 -1.77
CA HIS A 32 -2.75 3.91 -1.62
C HIS A 32 -2.89 4.51 -0.22
N LEU A 33 -3.63 5.61 -0.13
CA LEU A 33 -4.03 6.25 1.12
C LEU A 33 -5.53 6.11 1.34
N HIS A 34 -5.95 5.88 2.58
CA HIS A 34 -7.35 5.68 2.93
C HIS A 34 -7.78 6.55 4.12
N THR A 35 -9.02 7.00 4.07
CA THR A 35 -9.67 7.77 5.14
C THR A 35 -10.24 6.91 6.26
N ALA A 36 -10.39 5.62 6.01
CA ALA A 36 -10.77 4.58 6.97
C ALA A 36 -10.18 3.24 6.51
N SER A 37 -10.26 2.19 7.32
CA SER A 37 -9.81 0.85 6.92
C SER A 37 -10.49 0.41 5.62
N PRO A 38 -9.75 -0.06 4.61
CA PRO A 38 -10.33 -0.70 3.44
C PRO A 38 -10.92 -2.09 3.74
N GLY A 39 -10.54 -2.69 4.89
CA GLY A 39 -10.94 -4.04 5.29
C GLY A 39 -10.18 -5.14 4.57
N GLU A 40 -10.08 -6.31 5.19
CA GLU A 40 -9.34 -7.46 4.63
C GLU A 40 -9.96 -8.02 3.35
N GLY A 41 -11.29 -7.96 3.22
CA GLY A 41 -12.02 -8.35 2.01
C GLY A 41 -12.26 -7.20 1.03
N GLY A 42 -11.74 -6.00 1.32
CA GLY A 42 -11.96 -4.81 0.50
C GLY A 42 -11.03 -4.71 -0.70
N ALA A 43 -11.35 -3.77 -1.58
CA ALA A 43 -10.47 -3.32 -2.66
C ALA A 43 -9.78 -2.01 -2.28
N SER A 44 -8.70 -1.66 -2.94
CA SER A 44 -7.97 -0.40 -2.68
C SER A 44 -8.79 0.86 -2.93
N THR A 45 -9.90 0.76 -3.66
CA THR A 45 -10.85 1.86 -3.89
C THR A 45 -11.79 2.13 -2.72
N VAL A 46 -11.84 1.23 -1.71
CA VAL A 46 -12.69 1.41 -0.53
C VAL A 46 -12.05 2.45 0.40
N ASN A 47 -12.82 3.49 0.74
CA ASN A 47 -12.36 4.60 1.58
C ASN A 47 -11.06 5.28 1.08
N GLU A 48 -10.76 5.18 -0.21
CA GLU A 48 -9.57 5.79 -0.80
C GLU A 48 -9.60 7.32 -0.67
N ALA A 49 -8.44 7.94 -0.55
CA ALA A 49 -8.30 9.39 -0.46
C ALA A 49 -8.84 10.08 -1.72
N THR A 50 -9.44 11.27 -1.52
CA THR A 50 -10.11 12.02 -2.60
C THR A 50 -9.73 13.51 -2.64
N TYR A 51 -8.71 13.92 -1.90
CA TYR A 51 -8.26 15.31 -1.95
C TYR A 51 -7.79 15.70 -3.35
N THR A 52 -7.90 16.96 -3.72
CA THR A 52 -7.52 17.43 -5.05
C THR A 52 -6.01 17.26 -5.28
N GLY A 53 -5.67 16.55 -6.32
CA GLY A 53 -4.29 16.16 -6.67
C GLY A 53 -3.89 14.77 -6.16
N TYR A 54 -4.76 14.07 -5.41
CA TYR A 54 -4.46 12.70 -5.01
C TYR A 54 -4.24 11.80 -6.23
N ALA A 55 -3.18 11.05 -6.17
CA ALA A 55 -2.88 9.91 -7.05
C ALA A 55 -2.08 8.88 -6.24
N VAL A 56 -2.22 7.62 -6.59
CA VAL A 56 -1.38 6.55 -6.01
C VAL A 56 0.08 6.80 -6.34
N VAL A 57 0.98 6.30 -5.51
CA VAL A 57 2.41 6.33 -5.80
C VAL A 57 2.87 4.94 -6.20
N THR A 58 3.41 4.83 -7.40
CA THR A 58 3.95 3.58 -7.93
C THR A 58 5.43 3.47 -7.57
N VAL A 59 5.83 2.31 -7.06
CA VAL A 59 7.21 1.97 -6.68
C VAL A 59 7.62 0.66 -7.34
N ASN A 60 8.92 0.48 -7.64
CA ASN A 60 9.39 -0.78 -8.22
C ASN A 60 9.23 -1.93 -7.22
N ARG A 61 8.80 -3.07 -7.70
CA ARG A 61 8.77 -4.34 -6.96
C ARG A 61 10.13 -5.04 -7.10
N SER A 62 11.16 -4.43 -6.56
CA SER A 62 12.54 -4.89 -6.69
C SER A 62 13.40 -4.44 -5.53
N SER A 63 14.64 -4.95 -5.47
CA SER A 63 15.65 -4.54 -4.49
C SER A 63 16.17 -3.10 -4.65
N THR A 64 15.66 -2.34 -5.60
CA THR A 64 15.92 -0.89 -5.69
C THR A 64 15.06 -0.07 -4.74
N ASP A 65 13.87 -0.56 -4.41
CA ASP A 65 12.91 0.17 -3.58
C ASP A 65 12.53 -0.57 -2.28
N TRP A 66 12.95 -1.85 -2.14
CA TRP A 66 12.62 -2.66 -0.97
C TRP A 66 13.80 -3.49 -0.48
N THR A 67 14.02 -3.48 0.82
CA THR A 67 14.90 -4.43 1.50
C THR A 67 14.07 -5.45 2.28
N VAL A 68 14.39 -6.74 2.07
CA VAL A 68 13.78 -7.85 2.81
C VAL A 68 14.83 -8.45 3.75
N THR A 69 14.53 -8.46 5.06
CA THR A 69 15.39 -9.04 6.08
C THR A 69 14.55 -9.89 7.03
N GLY A 70 14.87 -11.19 7.12
CA GLY A 70 14.08 -12.13 7.92
C GLY A 70 12.66 -12.24 7.37
N ASN A 71 11.68 -11.91 8.21
CA ASN A 71 10.25 -11.91 7.87
C ASN A 71 9.68 -10.50 7.57
N GLN A 72 10.54 -9.51 7.34
CA GLN A 72 10.15 -8.11 7.18
C GLN A 72 10.64 -7.55 5.85
N ALA A 73 9.79 -6.77 5.19
CA ALA A 73 10.14 -5.90 4.07
C ALA A 73 9.95 -4.43 4.46
N VAL A 74 10.87 -3.56 4.04
CA VAL A 74 10.80 -2.11 4.27
C VAL A 74 11.11 -1.36 2.98
N ASN A 75 10.53 -0.16 2.83
CA ASN A 75 10.87 0.71 1.70
C ASN A 75 12.26 1.33 1.89
N ASP A 76 13.07 1.32 0.84
CA ASP A 76 14.43 1.89 0.85
C ASP A 76 14.45 3.38 0.52
N ASN A 77 13.43 3.85 -0.22
CA ASN A 77 13.36 5.22 -0.70
C ASN A 77 12.17 5.97 -0.10
N LEU A 78 12.25 7.31 -0.13
CA LEU A 78 11.14 8.19 0.19
C LEU A 78 9.97 7.93 -0.78
N ILE A 79 8.78 7.65 -0.25
CA ILE A 79 7.53 7.56 -1.01
C ILE A 79 6.77 8.86 -0.80
N GLN A 80 6.50 9.57 -1.87
CA GLN A 80 5.99 10.95 -1.83
C GLN A 80 4.74 11.08 -2.70
N PHE A 81 3.62 11.44 -2.07
CA PHE A 81 2.36 11.72 -2.78
C PHE A 81 2.35 13.14 -3.34
N VAL A 82 1.45 13.40 -4.27
CA VAL A 82 1.24 14.75 -4.80
C VAL A 82 0.75 15.66 -3.69
N VAL A 83 1.22 16.92 -3.68
CA VAL A 83 0.74 17.94 -2.74
C VAL A 83 -0.75 18.16 -2.93
N CYS A 84 -1.50 18.17 -1.84
CA CYS A 84 -2.92 18.53 -1.86
C CYS A 84 -3.09 19.98 -2.36
N SER A 85 -3.85 20.16 -3.42
CA SER A 85 -4.15 21.50 -3.97
C SER A 85 -5.56 22.00 -3.63
N GLY A 86 -6.37 21.19 -2.94
CA GLY A 86 -7.71 21.55 -2.51
C GLY A 86 -8.47 20.39 -1.89
N GLY A 87 -9.57 20.68 -1.26
CA GLY A 87 -10.30 19.70 -0.46
C GLY A 87 -9.55 19.34 0.82
N SER A 88 -10.02 18.33 1.52
CA SER A 88 -9.33 17.77 2.70
C SER A 88 -9.70 16.31 2.92
N ASN A 89 -8.78 15.55 3.47
CA ASN A 89 -9.01 14.22 4.01
C ASN A 89 -8.29 14.05 5.36
N VAL A 90 -8.81 13.17 6.20
CA VAL A 90 -8.05 12.62 7.33
C VAL A 90 -7.60 11.23 6.91
N ILE A 91 -6.32 11.05 6.66
CA ILE A 91 -5.73 9.77 6.26
C ILE A 91 -5.44 8.96 7.51
N THR A 92 -5.97 7.75 7.55
CA THR A 92 -5.85 6.84 8.70
C THR A 92 -5.17 5.53 8.37
N HIS A 93 -5.18 5.12 7.10
CA HIS A 93 -4.62 3.83 6.62
C HIS A 93 -3.87 4.02 5.30
N ALA A 94 -3.00 3.05 5.03
CA ALA A 94 -2.36 2.87 3.73
C ALA A 94 -2.48 1.41 3.29
N SER A 95 -2.46 1.17 1.99
CA SER A 95 -2.41 -0.17 1.42
C SER A 95 -1.43 -0.27 0.26
N ILE A 96 -1.05 -1.51 -0.07
CA ILE A 96 -0.18 -1.87 -1.19
C ILE A 96 -0.98 -2.79 -2.12
N THR A 97 -0.94 -2.50 -3.42
CA THR A 97 -1.52 -3.36 -4.46
C THR A 97 -0.49 -3.64 -5.55
N PRO A 98 -0.66 -4.69 -6.38
CA PRO A 98 0.04 -4.74 -7.66
C PRO A 98 -0.36 -3.54 -8.51
N GLU A 99 0.55 -2.99 -9.31
CA GLU A 99 0.26 -1.85 -10.18
C GLU A 99 -1.00 -2.08 -11.02
N GLY A 100 -1.88 -1.07 -11.03
CA GLY A 100 -3.14 -1.08 -11.79
C GLY A 100 -4.20 -2.07 -11.29
N SER A 101 -3.95 -2.76 -10.17
CA SER A 101 -4.90 -3.68 -9.54
C SER A 101 -5.62 -3.03 -8.36
N THR A 102 -6.83 -3.50 -8.08
CA THR A 102 -7.55 -3.14 -6.86
C THR A 102 -7.38 -4.18 -5.73
N GLN A 103 -6.70 -5.29 -6.01
CA GLN A 103 -6.44 -6.33 -5.01
C GLN A 103 -5.43 -5.85 -3.98
N ILE A 104 -5.83 -5.76 -2.73
CA ILE A 104 -4.95 -5.40 -1.64
C ILE A 104 -4.00 -6.55 -1.34
N ILE A 105 -2.69 -6.32 -1.51
CA ILE A 105 -1.66 -7.24 -1.00
C ILE A 105 -1.64 -7.14 0.52
N ALA A 106 -1.46 -5.92 1.04
CA ALA A 106 -1.43 -5.66 2.47
C ALA A 106 -1.92 -4.24 2.78
N TYR A 107 -2.44 -4.03 3.99
CA TYR A 107 -2.86 -2.72 4.48
C TYR A 107 -2.57 -2.58 5.98
N SER A 108 -2.50 -1.34 6.45
CA SER A 108 -2.29 -1.03 7.88
C SER A 108 -2.85 0.35 8.23
N ALA A 109 -3.20 0.50 9.50
CA ALA A 109 -3.40 1.83 10.06
C ALA A 109 -2.07 2.58 10.14
N LEU A 110 -2.11 3.90 9.95
CA LEU A 110 -0.98 4.78 10.27
C LEU A 110 -0.79 4.85 11.79
N GLY A 111 0.43 5.17 12.24
CA GLY A 111 0.71 5.37 13.67
C GLY A 111 -0.11 6.49 14.32
N SER A 112 -0.51 7.48 13.53
CA SER A 112 -1.47 8.51 13.87
C SER A 112 -2.20 9.02 12.62
N PRO A 113 -3.47 9.44 12.72
CA PRO A 113 -4.18 10.06 11.62
C PRO A 113 -3.46 11.33 11.13
N LEU A 114 -3.46 11.54 9.82
CA LEU A 114 -2.87 12.71 9.18
C LEU A 114 -3.95 13.54 8.49
N THR A 115 -4.13 14.77 8.91
CA THR A 115 -5.01 15.74 8.21
C THR A 115 -4.27 16.26 6.98
N VAL A 116 -4.88 16.04 5.80
CA VAL A 116 -4.38 16.52 4.51
C VAL A 116 -5.32 17.63 4.03
N GLU A 117 -4.76 18.80 3.83
CA GLU A 117 -5.45 19.98 3.31
C GLU A 117 -4.51 20.71 2.34
N SER A 118 -4.99 21.79 1.69
CA SER A 118 -4.21 22.52 0.69
C SER A 118 -2.80 22.88 1.19
N GLY A 119 -1.78 22.47 0.45
CA GLY A 119 -0.36 22.66 0.76
C GLY A 119 0.28 21.50 1.52
N VAL A 120 -0.48 20.51 2.02
CA VAL A 120 0.06 19.34 2.71
C VAL A 120 0.46 18.27 1.69
N GLN A 121 1.63 17.66 1.92
CA GLN A 121 2.14 16.53 1.14
C GLN A 121 2.35 15.33 2.06
N VAL A 122 1.70 14.20 1.74
CA VAL A 122 1.89 12.94 2.47
C VAL A 122 3.19 12.29 2.01
N GLN A 123 3.96 11.78 2.95
CA GLN A 123 5.24 11.11 2.69
C GLN A 123 5.43 9.92 3.64
N PHE A 124 6.03 8.85 3.12
CA PHE A 124 6.63 7.78 3.93
C PHE A 124 8.15 7.85 3.75
N GLY A 125 8.87 8.16 4.81
CA GLY A 125 10.33 8.16 4.80
C GLY A 125 10.90 6.77 4.49
N ALA A 126 12.16 6.70 4.08
CA ALA A 126 12.85 5.42 3.93
C ALA A 126 12.79 4.60 5.22
N GLY A 127 12.48 3.32 5.13
CA GLY A 127 12.36 2.40 6.26
C GLY A 127 11.09 2.55 7.11
N THR A 128 10.13 3.39 6.73
CA THR A 128 8.92 3.63 7.55
C THR A 128 7.71 2.83 7.12
N LEU A 129 7.62 2.41 5.85
CA LEU A 129 6.58 1.52 5.37
C LEU A 129 7.07 0.08 5.50
N THR A 130 6.46 -0.66 6.42
CA THR A 130 6.93 -1.99 6.81
C THR A 130 5.85 -3.03 6.62
N LEU A 131 6.19 -4.13 5.93
CA LEU A 131 5.37 -5.34 5.82
C LEU A 131 6.07 -6.47 6.56
N THR A 132 5.39 -7.11 7.52
CA THR A 132 5.91 -8.24 8.29
C THR A 132 5.04 -9.48 8.07
N LEU A 133 5.68 -10.63 7.86
CA LEU A 133 5.06 -11.96 7.84
C LEU A 133 5.25 -12.61 9.21
N ASP A 134 4.15 -12.96 9.88
CA ASP A 134 4.16 -13.68 11.16
C ASP A 134 3.79 -15.16 10.96
#